data_94746dfca22cd0d9f061ffe06d866afb
#
_entry.id   94746dfca22cd0d9f061ffe06d866afb
#
_cell.length_a   1.000
_cell.length_b   1.000
_cell.length_c   1.000
_cell.angle_alpha   90.00
_cell.angle_beta   90.00
_cell.angle_gamma   90.00
#
_symmetry.space_group_name_H-M   'P 1'
#
loop_
_entity.id
_entity.type
_entity.pdbx_description
1 polymer ?
#
loop_
_entity_poly.entity_id
_entity_poly.type
_entity_poly.pdbx_seq_one_letter_code
_entity_poly.pdbx_strand_id
1 'polypeptide(L)'
;MRIKSSLFSAFLLLFITFPLEAQEAGPVNIGLMARVDYQREWQGGDAVKDNCGFKGKNVSIVIGGDLGGHFSYNYRQRLYRGHGSESFFNATDFLYLTYRPDERWSFSGGKQIVAIGGYEYDLAPIDIYFVSEYCSNIACYQMGVSAGYSFDQGHDRLSFQVCQSPFRREHSDLYAYNLMWNGNRGCFDSIWSLNLIEYLPGKFINYLALGNQFTFGNFCVFADFMNRSLVDKMSFLRDFTLIGKVTYSFNDRLKVFGKASYDRNDLDEEGDWCVSPGTSIGRVGCGVEYFPLADKRVRLHAALCHTFGDNGNPAGSLLPDSQFLSFGLTWRMSLLGN
;
A
#
# COMPACT_ATOMS: atom_id res chain seq x y z
N MET A 1 16.56 -32.04 9.05
CA MET A 1 17.03 -32.12 7.65
C MET A 1 17.74 -30.81 7.32
N ARG A 2 19.07 -30.84 7.11
CA ARG A 2 19.96 -29.66 7.08
C ARG A 2 20.13 -29.13 5.65
N ILE A 3 19.32 -28.16 5.24
CA ILE A 3 19.52 -27.40 3.95
C ILE A 3 19.41 -25.88 4.14
N LYS A 4 19.15 -25.37 5.36
CA LYS A 4 18.94 -23.92 5.61
C LYS A 4 20.22 -23.06 5.72
N SER A 5 21.42 -23.60 5.73
CA SER A 5 22.63 -22.79 6.00
C SER A 5 23.51 -22.42 4.81
N SER A 6 23.33 -23.04 3.64
CA SER A 6 24.24 -22.82 2.50
C SER A 6 23.78 -21.71 1.53
N LEU A 7 22.51 -21.35 1.48
CA LEU A 7 21.99 -20.29 0.58
C LEU A 7 22.23 -18.88 1.14
N PHE A 8 22.28 -18.71 2.46
CA PHE A 8 22.53 -17.41 3.08
C PHE A 8 23.99 -16.96 2.95
N SER A 9 24.93 -17.90 2.93
CA SER A 9 26.36 -17.59 2.77
C SER A 9 26.74 -17.21 1.34
N ALA A 10 26.00 -17.67 0.33
CA ALA A 10 26.29 -17.33 -1.07
C ALA A 10 25.83 -15.91 -1.43
N PHE A 11 24.81 -15.36 -0.73
CA PHE A 11 24.32 -14.01 -1.01
C PHE A 11 25.20 -12.92 -0.38
N LEU A 12 25.94 -13.23 0.69
CA LEU A 12 26.81 -12.26 1.37
C LEU A 12 28.15 -12.03 0.66
N LEU A 13 28.58 -12.94 -0.21
CA LEU A 13 29.88 -12.87 -0.92
C LEU A 13 29.86 -12.04 -2.21
N LEU A 14 28.68 -11.63 -2.70
CA LEU A 14 28.54 -10.84 -3.94
C LEU A 14 28.71 -9.33 -3.77
N PHE A 15 28.90 -8.83 -2.53
CA PHE A 15 28.98 -7.40 -2.23
C PHE A 15 30.41 -6.83 -2.11
N ILE A 16 31.47 -7.59 -2.37
CA ILE A 16 32.83 -7.21 -1.89
C ILE A 16 33.77 -6.64 -2.96
N THR A 17 33.40 -6.56 -4.24
CA THR A 17 34.37 -6.05 -5.24
C THR A 17 33.77 -5.15 -6.31
N PHE A 18 33.34 -3.96 -5.93
CA PHE A 18 33.19 -2.86 -6.89
C PHE A 18 34.04 -1.67 -6.42
N PRO A 19 34.87 -1.05 -7.28
CA PRO A 19 35.53 0.20 -6.95
C PRO A 19 34.46 1.27 -6.77
N LEU A 20 34.32 1.79 -5.55
CA LEU A 20 33.55 2.99 -5.27
C LEU A 20 34.29 4.18 -5.91
N GLU A 21 33.93 4.56 -7.12
CA GLU A 21 34.17 5.93 -7.55
C GLU A 21 33.21 6.81 -6.73
N ALA A 22 33.78 7.75 -5.97
CA ALA A 22 33.03 8.72 -5.20
C ALA A 22 32.33 9.68 -6.16
N GLN A 23 31.11 9.32 -6.57
CA GLN A 23 30.22 10.22 -7.29
C GLN A 23 29.66 11.22 -6.26
N GLU A 24 29.63 12.51 -6.60
CA GLU A 24 29.08 13.54 -5.71
C GLU A 24 27.66 13.16 -5.30
N ALA A 25 27.37 13.24 -4.00
CA ALA A 25 26.04 12.96 -3.47
C ALA A 25 25.04 13.96 -4.06
N GLY A 26 23.95 13.46 -4.60
CA GLY A 26 22.86 14.29 -5.12
C GLY A 26 22.14 15.07 -4.00
N PRO A 27 21.28 16.03 -4.36
CA PRO A 27 20.59 16.84 -3.38
C PRO A 27 19.69 16.01 -2.48
N VAL A 28 19.70 16.32 -1.19
CA VAL A 28 18.75 15.76 -0.21
C VAL A 28 17.41 16.48 -0.38
N ASN A 29 16.34 15.72 -0.52
CA ASN A 29 14.98 16.24 -0.58
C ASN A 29 14.29 15.96 0.75
N ILE A 30 13.76 17.00 1.39
CA ILE A 30 12.97 16.88 2.62
C ILE A 30 11.59 17.47 2.37
N GLY A 31 10.56 16.69 2.61
CA GLY A 31 9.17 17.08 2.47
C GLY A 31 8.36 16.81 3.73
N LEU A 32 7.33 17.61 3.93
CA LEU A 32 6.29 17.38 4.91
C LEU A 32 4.95 17.21 4.22
N MET A 33 4.20 16.20 4.62
CA MET A 33 2.84 15.93 4.17
C MET A 33 1.90 15.95 5.36
N ALA A 34 0.78 16.66 5.24
CA ALA A 34 -0.22 16.70 6.28
C ALA A 34 -1.63 16.67 5.72
N ARG A 35 -2.54 16.03 6.48
CA ARG A 35 -3.97 16.00 6.21
C ARG A 35 -4.76 16.10 7.50
N VAL A 36 -5.76 16.98 7.51
CA VAL A 36 -6.74 17.15 8.56
C VAL A 36 -8.14 17.07 7.95
N ASP A 37 -9.03 16.35 8.62
CA ASP A 37 -10.41 16.17 8.19
C ASP A 37 -11.37 16.54 9.32
N TYR A 38 -12.53 17.06 8.97
CA TYR A 38 -13.73 16.94 9.77
C TYR A 38 -14.52 15.77 9.24
N GLN A 39 -14.85 14.80 10.08
CA GLN A 39 -15.60 13.61 9.67
C GLN A 39 -16.79 13.33 10.59
N ARG A 40 -17.74 12.62 10.04
CA ARG A 40 -18.84 12.02 10.77
C ARG A 40 -19.11 10.61 10.27
N GLU A 41 -19.38 9.73 11.19
CA GLU A 41 -19.79 8.36 10.89
C GLU A 41 -21.07 8.03 11.66
N TRP A 42 -21.97 7.33 10.99
CA TRP A 42 -23.24 6.86 11.55
C TRP A 42 -23.37 5.37 11.31
N GLN A 43 -23.92 4.64 12.26
CA GLN A 43 -24.28 3.24 12.14
C GLN A 43 -25.71 3.06 12.66
N GLY A 44 -26.59 2.42 11.87
CA GLY A 44 -28.00 2.28 12.22
C GLY A 44 -28.75 3.58 12.48
N GLY A 45 -28.25 4.72 11.96
CA GLY A 45 -28.78 6.06 12.19
C GLY A 45 -28.14 6.83 13.35
N ASP A 46 -27.44 6.16 14.25
CA ASP A 46 -26.77 6.77 15.39
C ASP A 46 -25.34 7.17 15.07
N ALA A 47 -24.89 8.32 15.60
CA ALA A 47 -23.53 8.79 15.39
C ALA A 47 -22.51 7.97 16.19
N VAL A 48 -21.51 7.44 15.51
CA VAL A 48 -20.36 6.76 16.11
C VAL A 48 -19.41 7.82 16.67
N LYS A 49 -19.58 8.19 17.95
CA LYS A 49 -18.94 9.37 18.56
C LYS A 49 -17.42 9.40 18.42
N ASP A 50 -16.77 8.24 18.56
CA ASP A 50 -15.31 8.14 18.47
C ASP A 50 -14.78 8.39 17.04
N ASN A 51 -15.64 8.26 16.03
CA ASN A 51 -15.32 8.50 14.62
C ASN A 51 -15.82 9.87 14.12
N CYS A 52 -16.32 10.72 14.99
CA CYS A 52 -16.81 12.05 14.63
C CYS A 52 -15.86 13.17 15.06
N GLY A 53 -15.95 14.33 14.38
CA GLY A 53 -15.21 15.56 14.70
C GLY A 53 -13.96 15.79 13.87
N PHE A 54 -13.12 16.71 14.34
CA PHE A 54 -11.84 17.01 13.69
C PHE A 54 -10.81 15.93 13.97
N LYS A 55 -10.16 15.44 12.92
CA LYS A 55 -9.16 14.36 12.98
C LYS A 55 -7.90 14.75 12.23
N GLY A 56 -6.73 14.58 12.87
CA GLY A 56 -5.45 14.52 12.18
C GLY A 56 -5.32 13.17 11.48
N LYS A 57 -5.40 13.14 10.16
CA LYS A 57 -5.38 11.90 9.36
C LYS A 57 -3.98 11.46 8.97
N ASN A 58 -3.13 12.41 8.70
CA ASN A 58 -1.73 12.16 8.32
C ASN A 58 -0.87 13.35 8.67
N VAL A 59 0.28 13.11 9.25
CA VAL A 59 1.42 14.01 9.29
C VAL A 59 2.67 13.16 9.11
N SER A 60 3.40 13.35 8.01
CA SER A 60 4.57 12.55 7.71
C SER A 60 5.71 13.41 7.19
N ILE A 61 6.93 13.13 7.64
CA ILE A 61 8.16 13.64 7.04
C ILE A 61 8.68 12.61 6.03
N VAL A 62 9.12 13.10 4.88
CA VAL A 62 9.72 12.30 3.82
C VAL A 62 11.11 12.84 3.53
N ILE A 63 12.11 11.98 3.52
CA ILE A 63 13.48 12.32 3.20
C ILE A 63 13.96 11.33 2.14
N GLY A 64 14.54 11.83 1.07
CA GLY A 64 15.11 11.00 0.01
C GLY A 64 16.25 11.70 -0.69
N GLY A 65 17.07 10.95 -1.37
CA GLY A 65 18.19 11.48 -2.12
C GLY A 65 19.12 10.39 -2.65
N ASP A 66 20.17 10.84 -3.31
CA ASP A 66 21.24 10.00 -3.83
C ASP A 66 22.49 10.11 -2.95
N LEU A 67 23.12 8.97 -2.66
CA LEU A 67 24.36 8.91 -1.90
C LEU A 67 25.61 8.89 -2.81
N GLY A 68 25.41 8.94 -4.14
CA GLY A 68 26.44 8.66 -5.12
C GLY A 68 26.65 7.17 -5.38
N GLY A 69 27.51 6.81 -6.36
CA GLY A 69 27.87 5.41 -6.66
C GLY A 69 26.66 4.50 -6.93
N HIS A 70 25.63 5.01 -7.61
CA HIS A 70 24.39 4.29 -7.92
C HIS A 70 23.48 3.99 -6.70
N PHE A 71 23.74 4.56 -5.52
CA PHE A 71 22.93 4.38 -4.34
C PHE A 71 21.95 5.53 -4.15
N SER A 72 20.70 5.21 -3.81
CA SER A 72 19.67 6.14 -3.38
C SER A 72 18.97 5.62 -2.13
N TYR A 73 18.39 6.51 -1.34
CA TYR A 73 17.69 6.17 -0.11
C TYR A 73 16.33 6.84 -0.03
N ASN A 74 15.40 6.19 0.71
CA ASN A 74 14.09 6.73 1.01
C ASN A 74 13.75 6.48 2.47
N TYR A 75 13.21 7.52 3.10
CA TYR A 75 12.71 7.50 4.47
C TYR A 75 11.38 8.20 4.54
N ARG A 76 10.38 7.59 5.19
CA ARG A 76 9.09 8.21 5.52
C ARG A 76 8.68 7.84 6.93
N GLN A 77 8.52 8.86 7.78
CA GLN A 77 8.11 8.73 9.16
C GLN A 77 6.74 9.35 9.37
N ARG A 78 5.80 8.61 9.95
CA ARG A 78 4.54 9.13 10.46
C ARG A 78 4.76 9.79 11.79
N LEU A 79 4.38 11.07 11.92
CA LEU A 79 4.56 11.85 13.15
C LEU A 79 3.33 11.81 14.06
N TYR A 80 2.19 11.33 13.59
CA TYR A 80 0.92 11.25 14.32
C TYR A 80 0.68 9.89 15.01
N ARG A 81 1.58 8.93 14.85
CA ARG A 81 1.59 7.63 15.54
C ARG A 81 2.75 7.60 16.54
N GLY A 82 2.58 6.84 17.61
CA GLY A 82 3.71 6.51 18.48
C GLY A 82 3.75 7.20 19.83
N HIS A 83 2.60 7.54 20.40
CA HIS A 83 2.53 7.92 21.80
C HIS A 83 2.02 6.73 22.60
N GLY A 84 2.95 5.95 23.17
CA GLY A 84 2.64 4.76 23.97
C GLY A 84 3.67 3.65 23.78
N SER A 85 3.25 2.40 23.89
CA SER A 85 4.10 1.21 23.79
C SER A 85 4.59 0.86 22.38
N GLU A 86 4.20 1.62 21.36
CA GLU A 86 4.64 1.36 19.99
C GLU A 86 6.09 1.84 19.77
N SER A 87 6.88 0.97 19.15
CA SER A 87 8.23 1.31 18.71
C SER A 87 8.19 2.44 17.67
N PHE A 88 9.12 3.40 17.75
CA PHE A 88 9.33 4.42 16.72
C PHE A 88 9.41 3.83 15.31
N PHE A 89 9.99 2.64 15.19
CA PHE A 89 10.12 1.91 13.94
C PHE A 89 8.78 1.43 13.37
N ASN A 90 7.76 1.22 14.20
CA ASN A 90 6.41 0.86 13.73
C ASN A 90 5.72 2.03 13.00
N ALA A 91 6.05 3.27 13.39
CA ALA A 91 5.58 4.48 12.72
C ALA A 91 6.41 4.86 11.47
N THR A 92 7.49 4.13 11.18
CA THR A 92 8.28 4.28 9.95
C THR A 92 7.62 3.48 8.83
N ASP A 93 7.25 4.14 7.73
CA ASP A 93 6.75 3.45 6.53
C ASP A 93 7.90 2.96 5.66
N PHE A 94 8.82 3.86 5.30
CA PHE A 94 9.98 3.56 4.48
C PHE A 94 11.26 3.87 5.24
N LEU A 95 12.21 2.97 5.13
CA LEU A 95 13.61 3.15 5.49
C LEU A 95 14.43 2.13 4.71
N TYR A 96 14.76 2.44 3.47
CA TYR A 96 15.49 1.53 2.62
C TYR A 96 16.52 2.23 1.74
N LEU A 97 17.55 1.48 1.42
CA LEU A 97 18.58 1.82 0.45
C LEU A 97 18.34 1.04 -0.83
N THR A 98 18.54 1.70 -1.98
CA THR A 98 18.49 1.07 -3.30
C THR A 98 19.82 1.25 -4.01
N TYR A 99 20.33 0.15 -4.56
CA TYR A 99 21.48 0.12 -5.46
C TYR A 99 21.01 -0.16 -6.89
N ARG A 100 21.43 0.67 -7.85
CA ARG A 100 21.14 0.54 -9.28
C ARG A 100 22.45 0.46 -10.05
N PRO A 101 22.98 -0.75 -10.33
CA PRO A 101 24.21 -0.89 -11.12
C PRO A 101 24.05 -0.36 -12.54
N ASP A 102 22.85 -0.43 -13.09
CA ASP A 102 22.49 0.03 -14.43
C ASP A 102 21.00 0.46 -14.47
N GLU A 103 20.51 0.82 -15.66
CA GLU A 103 19.12 1.25 -15.88
C GLU A 103 18.09 0.12 -15.73
N ARG A 104 18.54 -1.15 -15.79
CA ARG A 104 17.65 -2.32 -15.76
C ARG A 104 17.52 -2.91 -14.37
N TRP A 105 18.62 -3.02 -13.64
CA TRP A 105 18.65 -3.68 -12.34
C TRP A 105 18.51 -2.71 -11.17
N SER A 106 17.77 -3.14 -10.15
CA SER A 106 17.70 -2.46 -8.86
C SER A 106 17.65 -3.47 -7.74
N PHE A 107 18.38 -3.20 -6.68
CA PHE A 107 18.40 -4.01 -5.46
C PHE A 107 18.08 -3.10 -4.28
N SER A 108 17.11 -3.45 -3.46
CA SER A 108 16.75 -2.64 -2.31
C SER A 108 16.76 -3.47 -1.03
N GLY A 109 17.17 -2.85 0.08
CA GLY A 109 17.17 -3.47 1.39
C GLY A 109 16.72 -2.48 2.47
N GLY A 110 15.91 -2.96 3.41
CA GLY A 110 15.35 -2.17 4.50
C GLY A 110 13.84 -2.31 4.63
N LYS A 111 13.20 -1.34 5.31
CA LYS A 111 11.74 -1.31 5.45
C LYS A 111 11.12 -0.69 4.21
N GLN A 112 10.26 -1.46 3.55
CA GLN A 112 9.65 -1.08 2.27
C GLN A 112 8.20 -1.60 2.20
N ILE A 113 7.45 -1.16 1.20
CA ILE A 113 6.11 -1.70 0.95
C ILE A 113 6.22 -3.19 0.59
N VAL A 114 5.33 -4.01 1.11
CA VAL A 114 5.20 -5.41 0.67
C VAL A 114 4.72 -5.41 -0.77
N ALA A 115 5.40 -6.13 -1.65
CA ALA A 115 5.11 -6.12 -3.08
C ALA A 115 3.83 -6.91 -3.41
N ILE A 116 2.68 -6.35 -3.05
CA ILE A 116 1.33 -6.85 -3.36
C ILE A 116 0.73 -5.92 -4.41
N GLY A 117 0.12 -6.51 -5.45
CA GLY A 117 -0.50 -5.77 -6.55
C GLY A 117 -1.80 -5.06 -6.14
N GLY A 118 -2.28 -4.19 -7.02
CA GLY A 118 -3.51 -3.42 -6.84
C GLY A 118 -3.28 -1.93 -6.65
N TYR A 119 -4.13 -1.13 -7.26
CA TYR A 119 -4.06 0.33 -7.22
C TYR A 119 -4.54 0.92 -5.89
N GLU A 120 -5.54 0.30 -5.23
CA GLU A 120 -5.93 0.75 -3.88
C GLU A 120 -4.79 0.59 -2.90
N TYR A 121 -4.08 -0.54 -2.95
CA TYR A 121 -2.97 -0.87 -2.07
C TYR A 121 -1.75 0.05 -2.30
N ASP A 122 -1.52 0.47 -3.54
CA ASP A 122 -0.41 1.35 -3.93
C ASP A 122 -0.65 2.84 -3.58
N LEU A 123 -1.89 3.21 -3.20
CA LEU A 123 -2.20 4.59 -2.83
C LEU A 123 -1.41 5.03 -1.59
N ALA A 124 -0.89 6.25 -1.65
CA ALA A 124 -0.29 6.88 -0.47
C ALA A 124 -1.36 7.10 0.62
N PRO A 125 -1.07 6.83 1.91
CA PRO A 125 -2.05 6.99 3.00
C PRO A 125 -2.75 8.35 3.05
N ILE A 126 -2.06 9.41 2.63
CA ILE A 126 -2.60 10.77 2.60
C ILE A 126 -3.69 10.97 1.52
N ASP A 127 -3.75 10.09 0.51
CA ASP A 127 -4.67 10.15 -0.63
C ASP A 127 -5.89 9.21 -0.47
N ILE A 128 -5.96 8.50 0.65
CA ILE A 128 -7.01 7.52 0.93
C ILE A 128 -8.13 8.17 1.75
N TYR A 129 -9.36 8.18 1.23
CA TYR A 129 -10.55 8.67 1.95
C TYR A 129 -11.29 7.53 2.65
N PHE A 130 -11.50 6.44 1.94
CA PHE A 130 -12.06 5.19 2.44
C PHE A 130 -11.51 4.01 1.63
N VAL A 131 -11.41 2.85 2.25
CA VAL A 131 -10.76 1.64 1.71
C VAL A 131 -11.63 0.40 1.91
N SER A 132 -11.27 -0.70 1.25
CA SER A 132 -11.78 -2.05 1.49
C SER A 132 -11.43 -2.56 2.89
N GLU A 133 -12.10 -3.60 3.36
CA GLU A 133 -11.74 -4.28 4.61
C GLU A 133 -10.32 -4.84 4.53
N TYR A 134 -9.97 -5.46 3.40
CA TYR A 134 -8.61 -5.92 3.13
C TYR A 134 -7.55 -4.84 3.36
N CYS A 135 -7.69 -3.70 2.68
CA CYS A 135 -6.68 -2.64 2.73
C CYS A 135 -6.61 -1.94 4.11
N SER A 136 -7.71 -1.99 4.89
CA SER A 136 -7.73 -1.50 6.28
C SER A 136 -6.87 -2.34 7.22
N ASN A 137 -6.74 -3.63 6.97
CA ASN A 137 -6.15 -4.59 7.91
C ASN A 137 -4.74 -5.07 7.53
N ILE A 138 -4.33 -4.91 6.27
CA ILE A 138 -3.00 -5.37 5.83
C ILE A 138 -1.87 -4.48 6.36
N ALA A 139 -0.82 -5.10 6.90
CA ALA A 139 0.39 -4.40 7.33
C ALA A 139 1.31 -4.12 6.14
N CYS A 140 1.11 -2.96 5.49
CA CYS A 140 1.71 -2.62 4.19
C CYS A 140 3.25 -2.54 4.17
N TYR A 141 3.93 -2.27 5.30
CA TYR A 141 5.37 -1.96 5.32
C TYR A 141 6.14 -2.95 6.18
N GLN A 142 7.08 -3.68 5.58
CA GLN A 142 7.85 -4.73 6.24
C GLN A 142 9.35 -4.62 5.93
N MET A 143 10.19 -5.14 6.83
CA MET A 143 11.62 -5.30 6.60
C MET A 143 11.86 -6.41 5.59
N GLY A 144 12.72 -6.15 4.61
CA GLY A 144 13.04 -7.13 3.58
C GLY A 144 14.06 -6.65 2.57
N VAL A 145 14.25 -7.49 1.57
CA VAL A 145 15.11 -7.23 0.40
C VAL A 145 14.32 -7.47 -0.87
N SER A 146 14.62 -6.70 -1.90
CA SER A 146 14.00 -6.87 -3.21
C SER A 146 15.00 -6.70 -4.34
N ALA A 147 14.75 -7.39 -5.44
CA ALA A 147 15.45 -7.22 -6.71
C ALA A 147 14.41 -6.92 -7.79
N GLY A 148 14.69 -5.93 -8.63
CA GLY A 148 13.83 -5.56 -9.76
C GLY A 148 14.60 -5.53 -11.05
N TYR A 149 13.97 -5.99 -12.12
CA TYR A 149 14.49 -5.95 -13.47
C TYR A 149 13.50 -5.23 -14.39
N SER A 150 13.95 -4.15 -15.03
CA SER A 150 13.18 -3.37 -16.01
C SER A 150 13.56 -3.81 -17.42
N PHE A 151 12.58 -4.03 -18.27
CA PHE A 151 12.74 -4.44 -19.66
C PHE A 151 11.77 -3.66 -20.56
N ASP A 152 11.83 -3.89 -21.87
CA ASP A 152 11.04 -3.15 -22.84
C ASP A 152 11.12 -1.64 -22.64
N GLN A 153 12.35 -1.10 -22.64
CA GLN A 153 12.64 0.32 -22.46
C GLN A 153 12.06 0.94 -21.17
N GLY A 154 11.88 0.11 -20.12
CA GLY A 154 11.32 0.52 -18.83
C GLY A 154 9.79 0.48 -18.74
N HIS A 155 9.09 0.06 -19.82
CA HIS A 155 7.64 -0.12 -19.79
C HIS A 155 7.19 -1.27 -18.89
N ASP A 156 8.04 -2.27 -18.72
CA ASP A 156 7.80 -3.41 -17.85
C ASP A 156 8.86 -3.52 -16.77
N ARG A 157 8.42 -3.91 -15.59
CA ARG A 157 9.29 -4.22 -14.47
C ARG A 157 8.80 -5.48 -13.76
N LEU A 158 9.68 -6.45 -13.61
CA LEU A 158 9.48 -7.61 -12.76
C LEU A 158 10.27 -7.43 -11.48
N SER A 159 9.65 -7.64 -10.32
CA SER A 159 10.28 -7.50 -9.01
C SER A 159 10.06 -8.75 -8.17
N PHE A 160 11.11 -9.22 -7.52
CA PHE A 160 11.06 -10.26 -6.51
C PHE A 160 11.43 -9.68 -5.16
N GLN A 161 10.66 -9.99 -4.12
CA GLN A 161 10.89 -9.50 -2.76
C GLN A 161 10.78 -10.65 -1.76
N VAL A 162 11.67 -10.67 -0.78
CA VAL A 162 11.55 -11.46 0.44
C VAL A 162 11.49 -10.48 1.61
N CYS A 163 10.44 -10.54 2.39
CA CYS A 163 10.26 -9.65 3.53
C CYS A 163 9.65 -10.40 4.73
N GLN A 164 9.63 -9.75 5.88
CA GLN A 164 8.85 -10.23 7.02
C GLN A 164 7.38 -10.34 6.62
N SER A 165 6.68 -11.36 7.10
CA SER A 165 5.26 -11.54 6.83
C SER A 165 4.44 -10.37 7.39
N PRO A 166 3.48 -9.82 6.64
CA PRO A 166 2.49 -8.89 7.18
C PRO A 166 1.59 -9.52 8.25
N PHE A 167 1.57 -10.85 8.34
CA PHE A 167 0.74 -11.62 9.29
C PHE A 167 1.49 -12.12 10.55
N ARG A 168 2.61 -11.52 10.88
CA ARG A 168 3.42 -11.87 12.05
C ARG A 168 2.82 -11.40 13.39
N ARG A 169 1.67 -11.89 13.77
CA ARG A 169 1.04 -11.50 15.06
C ARG A 169 1.71 -12.10 16.28
N GLU A 170 2.07 -13.38 16.21
CA GLU A 170 2.60 -14.16 17.33
C GLU A 170 4.06 -14.59 17.12
N HIS A 171 4.53 -14.60 15.87
CA HIS A 171 5.85 -15.04 15.46
C HIS A 171 6.60 -13.95 14.70
N SER A 172 7.84 -13.68 15.06
CA SER A 172 8.68 -12.66 14.41
C SER A 172 9.45 -13.16 13.18
N ASP A 173 9.54 -14.49 13.01
CA ASP A 173 10.34 -15.17 12.00
C ASP A 173 9.50 -15.74 10.83
N LEU A 174 8.33 -15.18 10.60
CA LEU A 174 7.50 -15.49 9.43
C LEU A 174 7.89 -14.58 8.25
N TYR A 175 7.82 -15.15 7.04
CA TYR A 175 8.26 -14.47 5.82
C TYR A 175 7.18 -14.44 4.74
N ALA A 176 7.31 -13.46 3.84
CA ALA A 176 6.55 -13.37 2.61
C ALA A 176 7.49 -13.36 1.41
N TYR A 177 7.09 -14.09 0.35
CA TYR A 177 7.79 -14.20 -0.93
C TYR A 177 6.87 -13.61 -2.00
N ASN A 178 7.31 -12.54 -2.63
CA ASN A 178 6.46 -11.74 -3.50
C ASN A 178 7.09 -11.64 -4.88
N LEU A 179 6.30 -11.93 -5.92
CA LEU A 179 6.64 -11.67 -7.31
C LEU A 179 5.65 -10.66 -7.85
N MET A 180 6.12 -9.51 -8.33
CA MET A 180 5.27 -8.43 -8.83
C MET A 180 5.71 -7.99 -10.22
N TRP A 181 4.74 -7.80 -11.10
CA TRP A 181 4.92 -7.20 -12.40
C TRP A 181 4.17 -5.87 -12.50
N ASN A 182 4.92 -4.83 -12.90
CA ASN A 182 4.37 -3.53 -13.26
C ASN A 182 4.53 -3.36 -14.76
N GLY A 183 3.43 -3.05 -15.46
CA GLY A 183 3.41 -2.80 -16.89
C GLY A 183 2.77 -1.47 -17.21
N ASN A 184 3.29 -0.80 -18.25
CA ASN A 184 2.72 0.43 -18.80
C ASN A 184 2.62 0.30 -20.32
N ARG A 185 1.39 0.40 -20.84
CA ARG A 185 1.08 0.28 -22.26
C ARG A 185 0.22 1.44 -22.74
N GLY A 186 0.71 2.64 -22.56
CA GLY A 186 0.05 3.87 -22.98
C GLY A 186 -1.18 4.21 -22.15
N CYS A 187 -2.36 3.79 -22.57
CA CYS A 187 -3.59 4.01 -21.81
C CYS A 187 -3.87 2.95 -20.73
N PHE A 188 -3.09 1.88 -20.69
CA PHE A 188 -3.24 0.75 -19.75
C PHE A 188 -2.01 0.59 -18.90
N ASP A 189 -2.21 0.60 -17.59
CA ASP A 189 -1.20 0.29 -16.58
C ASP A 189 -1.64 -0.92 -15.76
N SER A 190 -0.69 -1.72 -15.31
CA SER A 190 -0.95 -2.91 -14.51
C SER A 190 0.01 -3.01 -13.32
N ILE A 191 -0.52 -3.53 -12.19
CA ILE A 191 0.25 -3.91 -11.00
C ILE A 191 -0.26 -5.28 -10.57
N TRP A 192 0.40 -6.35 -11.04
CA TRP A 192 0.00 -7.72 -10.75
C TRP A 192 1.00 -8.39 -9.84
N SER A 193 0.53 -9.24 -8.94
CA SER A 193 1.42 -10.00 -8.07
C SER A 193 0.92 -11.40 -7.75
N LEU A 194 1.91 -12.25 -7.46
CA LEU A 194 1.74 -13.53 -6.80
C LEU A 194 2.53 -13.48 -5.50
N ASN A 195 1.87 -13.78 -4.38
CA ASN A 195 2.45 -13.69 -3.07
C ASN A 195 2.23 -14.97 -2.29
N LEU A 196 3.28 -15.49 -1.68
CA LEU A 196 3.24 -16.57 -0.70
C LEU A 196 3.55 -15.96 0.66
N ILE A 197 2.54 -15.86 1.51
CA ILE A 197 2.62 -15.18 2.80
C ILE A 197 2.49 -16.22 3.91
N GLU A 198 3.52 -16.36 4.72
CA GLU A 198 3.49 -17.25 5.86
C GLU A 198 2.67 -16.62 6.98
N TYR A 199 1.59 -17.29 7.42
CA TYR A 199 0.71 -16.82 8.49
C TYR A 199 0.89 -17.59 9.80
N LEU A 200 1.41 -18.82 9.71
CA LEU A 200 1.91 -19.64 10.83
C LEU A 200 3.18 -20.37 10.35
N PRO A 201 4.04 -20.85 11.26
CA PRO A 201 5.27 -21.55 10.89
C PRO A 201 5.03 -22.68 9.88
N GLY A 202 5.53 -22.53 8.66
CA GLY A 202 5.38 -23.48 7.56
C GLY A 202 4.00 -23.50 6.90
N LYS A 203 3.07 -22.63 7.29
CA LYS A 203 1.75 -22.51 6.65
C LYS A 203 1.64 -21.21 5.85
N PHE A 204 1.19 -21.32 4.62
CA PHE A 204 1.15 -20.21 3.68
C PHE A 204 -0.25 -19.95 3.15
N ILE A 205 -0.55 -18.66 2.96
CA ILE A 205 -1.65 -18.18 2.15
C ILE A 205 -1.10 -17.58 0.86
N ASN A 206 -1.76 -17.87 -0.26
CA ASN A 206 -1.44 -17.34 -1.56
C ASN A 206 -2.34 -16.14 -1.87
N TYR A 207 -1.75 -15.03 -2.30
CA TYR A 207 -2.47 -13.90 -2.88
C TYR A 207 -2.18 -13.80 -4.36
N LEU A 208 -3.23 -13.83 -5.17
CA LEU A 208 -3.21 -13.44 -6.57
C LEU A 208 -3.86 -12.05 -6.66
N ALA A 209 -3.09 -11.03 -6.92
CA ALA A 209 -3.59 -9.66 -7.04
C ALA A 209 -3.38 -9.13 -8.47
N LEU A 210 -4.46 -8.61 -9.07
CA LEU A 210 -4.51 -8.08 -10.42
C LEU A 210 -5.04 -6.64 -10.38
N GLY A 211 -4.15 -5.66 -10.34
CA GLY A 211 -4.50 -4.25 -10.46
C GLY A 211 -4.41 -3.78 -11.90
N ASN A 212 -5.48 -3.21 -12.42
CA ASN A 212 -5.57 -2.71 -13.80
C ASN A 212 -6.06 -1.27 -13.80
N GLN A 213 -5.36 -0.37 -14.50
CA GLN A 213 -5.75 1.01 -14.64
C GLN A 213 -5.82 1.41 -16.12
N PHE A 214 -6.87 2.12 -16.46
CA PHE A 214 -7.08 2.67 -17.79
C PHE A 214 -7.22 4.19 -17.71
N THR A 215 -6.44 4.90 -18.54
CA THR A 215 -6.50 6.36 -18.65
C THR A 215 -6.87 6.76 -20.06
N PHE A 216 -8.02 7.43 -20.24
CA PHE A 216 -8.49 7.91 -21.53
C PHE A 216 -9.13 9.29 -21.40
N GLY A 217 -8.49 10.27 -22.03
CA GLY A 217 -8.89 11.68 -21.91
C GLY A 217 -8.89 12.12 -20.44
N ASN A 218 -10.04 12.58 -19.97
CA ASN A 218 -10.22 13.07 -18.60
C ASN A 218 -10.62 11.97 -17.60
N PHE A 219 -10.78 10.72 -18.06
CA PHE A 219 -11.14 9.57 -17.24
C PHE A 219 -9.91 8.78 -16.85
N CYS A 220 -9.86 8.39 -15.57
CA CYS A 220 -8.96 7.37 -15.06
C CYS A 220 -9.82 6.34 -14.30
N VAL A 221 -9.73 5.09 -14.70
CA VAL A 221 -10.49 3.99 -14.12
C VAL A 221 -9.52 2.94 -13.64
N PHE A 222 -9.59 2.52 -12.39
CA PHE A 222 -8.89 1.32 -11.98
C PHE A 222 -9.85 0.25 -11.48
N ALA A 223 -9.44 -1.01 -11.65
CA ALA A 223 -10.11 -2.19 -11.16
C ALA A 223 -9.06 -3.14 -10.56
N ASP A 224 -9.22 -3.47 -9.29
CA ASP A 224 -8.39 -4.43 -8.57
C ASP A 224 -9.21 -5.68 -8.28
N PHE A 225 -8.60 -6.82 -8.51
CA PHE A 225 -9.09 -8.12 -8.09
C PHE A 225 -8.00 -8.80 -7.27
N MET A 226 -8.37 -9.32 -6.12
CA MET A 226 -7.47 -10.10 -5.27
C MET A 226 -8.18 -11.38 -4.85
N ASN A 227 -7.59 -12.53 -5.14
CA ASN A 227 -8.03 -13.83 -4.63
C ASN A 227 -7.01 -14.34 -3.62
N ARG A 228 -7.49 -14.81 -2.50
CA ARG A 228 -6.69 -15.38 -1.42
C ARG A 228 -7.06 -16.84 -1.23
N SER A 229 -6.08 -17.68 -0.97
CA SER A 229 -6.32 -19.10 -0.70
C SER A 229 -5.19 -19.72 0.11
N LEU A 230 -5.54 -20.61 1.01
CA LEU A 230 -4.55 -21.42 1.70
C LEU A 230 -3.85 -22.35 0.69
N VAL A 231 -2.53 -22.51 0.83
CA VAL A 231 -1.75 -23.29 -0.16
C VAL A 231 -2.11 -24.78 -0.14
N ASP A 232 -2.48 -25.31 1.01
CA ASP A 232 -2.92 -26.70 1.20
C ASP A 232 -4.39 -26.94 0.79
N LYS A 233 -5.19 -25.89 0.67
CA LYS A 233 -6.60 -25.93 0.30
C LYS A 233 -6.94 -24.85 -0.74
N MET A 234 -6.33 -24.96 -1.91
CA MET A 234 -6.54 -24.01 -3.00
C MET A 234 -8.02 -23.78 -3.29
N SER A 235 -8.46 -22.52 -3.18
CA SER A 235 -9.83 -22.11 -3.47
C SER A 235 -9.84 -20.87 -4.36
N PHE A 236 -10.83 -20.76 -5.23
CA PHE A 236 -11.01 -19.61 -6.09
C PHE A 236 -12.39 -18.99 -5.84
N LEU A 237 -12.44 -17.66 -5.69
CA LEU A 237 -13.66 -16.89 -5.43
C LEU A 237 -14.38 -17.24 -4.11
N ARG A 238 -13.70 -17.86 -3.15
CA ARG A 238 -14.22 -18.04 -1.79
C ARG A 238 -13.72 -17.00 -0.81
N ASP A 239 -12.47 -16.55 -1.00
CA ASP A 239 -11.86 -15.46 -0.27
C ASP A 239 -11.26 -14.48 -1.30
N PHE A 240 -11.93 -13.32 -1.47
CA PHE A 240 -11.53 -12.34 -2.47
C PHE A 240 -11.95 -10.91 -2.12
N THR A 241 -11.27 -9.97 -2.76
CA THR A 241 -11.60 -8.54 -2.76
C THR A 241 -11.74 -8.04 -4.19
N LEU A 242 -12.80 -7.29 -4.47
CA LEU A 242 -13.00 -6.53 -5.71
C LEU A 242 -13.02 -5.05 -5.38
N ILE A 243 -12.31 -4.24 -6.16
CA ILE A 243 -12.30 -2.79 -5.99
C ILE A 243 -12.38 -2.13 -7.35
N GLY A 244 -13.20 -1.09 -7.48
CA GLY A 244 -13.28 -0.27 -8.66
C GLY A 244 -13.33 1.21 -8.30
N LYS A 245 -12.59 2.04 -9.04
CA LYS A 245 -12.64 3.50 -8.90
C LYS A 245 -12.64 4.14 -10.27
N VAL A 246 -13.55 5.09 -10.45
CA VAL A 246 -13.60 5.96 -11.63
C VAL A 246 -13.32 7.38 -11.16
N THR A 247 -12.38 8.06 -11.81
CA THR A 247 -12.05 9.46 -11.56
C THR A 247 -12.26 10.23 -12.85
N TYR A 248 -12.96 11.37 -12.78
CA TYR A 248 -13.11 12.31 -13.87
C TYR A 248 -12.49 13.66 -13.52
N SER A 249 -11.59 14.15 -14.36
CA SER A 249 -10.94 15.45 -14.21
C SER A 249 -11.64 16.48 -15.09
N PHE A 250 -12.44 17.38 -14.50
CA PHE A 250 -13.07 18.48 -15.25
C PHE A 250 -12.02 19.45 -15.82
N ASN A 251 -10.99 19.67 -15.04
CA ASN A 251 -9.82 20.47 -15.38
C ASN A 251 -8.67 20.13 -14.42
N ASP A 252 -7.56 20.86 -14.49
CA ASP A 252 -6.40 20.62 -13.62
C ASP A 252 -6.67 20.84 -12.12
N ARG A 253 -7.75 21.57 -11.79
CA ARG A 253 -8.09 21.95 -10.41
C ARG A 253 -9.24 21.17 -9.80
N LEU A 254 -10.11 20.56 -10.60
CA LEU A 254 -11.32 19.92 -10.10
C LEU A 254 -11.42 18.48 -10.61
N LYS A 255 -11.50 17.55 -9.67
CA LYS A 255 -11.72 16.12 -9.93
C LYS A 255 -12.90 15.62 -9.10
N VAL A 256 -13.65 14.68 -9.66
CA VAL A 256 -14.64 13.89 -8.96
C VAL A 256 -14.30 12.41 -9.10
N PHE A 257 -14.70 11.61 -8.11
CA PHE A 257 -14.51 10.17 -8.18
C PHE A 257 -15.71 9.43 -7.60
N GLY A 258 -15.92 8.22 -8.10
CA GLY A 258 -16.74 7.18 -7.51
C GLY A 258 -15.90 5.96 -7.26
N LYS A 259 -16.14 5.26 -6.15
CA LYS A 259 -15.40 4.06 -5.77
C LYS A 259 -16.33 3.05 -5.12
N ALA A 260 -16.14 1.77 -5.45
CA ALA A 260 -16.79 0.65 -4.80
C ALA A 260 -15.75 -0.41 -4.43
N SER A 261 -15.97 -1.11 -3.32
CA SER A 261 -15.23 -2.30 -2.94
C SER A 261 -16.16 -3.36 -2.40
N TYR A 262 -15.77 -4.62 -2.52
CA TYR A 262 -16.46 -5.75 -1.96
C TYR A 262 -15.46 -6.79 -1.49
N ASP A 263 -15.53 -7.15 -0.22
CA ASP A 263 -14.69 -8.14 0.44
C ASP A 263 -15.56 -9.34 0.83
N ARG A 264 -15.11 -10.54 0.52
CA ARG A 264 -15.77 -11.79 0.87
C ARG A 264 -14.76 -12.81 1.37
N ASN A 265 -15.11 -13.52 2.43
CA ASN A 265 -14.40 -14.69 2.90
C ASN A 265 -15.40 -15.73 3.43
N ASP A 266 -15.63 -16.77 2.61
CA ASP A 266 -16.49 -17.94 2.91
C ASP A 266 -15.67 -19.17 3.31
N LEU A 267 -14.44 -19.01 3.73
CA LEU A 267 -13.62 -20.11 4.23
C LEU A 267 -14.03 -20.47 5.66
N ASP A 268 -13.97 -21.74 5.98
CA ASP A 268 -14.27 -22.25 7.33
C ASP A 268 -13.05 -22.19 8.27
N GLU A 269 -11.88 -21.81 7.73
CA GLU A 269 -10.60 -21.82 8.46
C GLU A 269 -9.98 -20.41 8.51
N GLU A 270 -9.40 -20.10 9.64
CA GLU A 270 -8.60 -18.90 9.82
C GLU A 270 -7.26 -19.04 9.07
N GLY A 271 -6.97 -18.10 8.20
CA GLY A 271 -5.72 -18.02 7.45
C GLY A 271 -5.53 -16.64 6.84
N ASP A 272 -6.62 -15.99 6.42
CA ASP A 272 -6.60 -14.59 6.03
C ASP A 272 -6.94 -13.70 7.23
N TRP A 273 -5.95 -12.94 7.69
CA TRP A 273 -6.13 -12.00 8.79
C TRP A 273 -6.52 -10.60 8.33
N CYS A 274 -6.64 -10.39 7.02
CA CYS A 274 -7.11 -9.12 6.46
C CYS A 274 -8.62 -9.11 6.27
N VAL A 275 -9.18 -10.27 5.87
CA VAL A 275 -10.62 -10.45 5.72
C VAL A 275 -11.01 -11.73 6.45
N SER A 276 -11.61 -11.60 7.62
CA SER A 276 -11.94 -12.75 8.49
C SER A 276 -13.03 -13.62 7.87
N PRO A 277 -13.05 -14.94 8.16
CA PRO A 277 -14.14 -15.83 7.76
C PRO A 277 -15.52 -15.29 8.17
N GLY A 278 -16.53 -15.50 7.31
CA GLY A 278 -17.88 -14.96 7.50
C GLY A 278 -18.06 -13.50 7.07
N THR A 279 -17.01 -12.87 6.51
CA THR A 279 -17.13 -11.52 5.96
C THR A 279 -17.80 -11.54 4.61
N SER A 280 -18.79 -10.65 4.42
CA SER A 280 -19.43 -10.32 3.15
C SER A 280 -19.81 -8.85 3.19
N ILE A 281 -18.82 -7.95 2.97
CA ILE A 281 -18.98 -6.53 3.20
C ILE A 281 -18.64 -5.71 1.95
N GLY A 282 -19.51 -4.78 1.63
CA GLY A 282 -19.35 -3.87 0.51
C GLY A 282 -19.28 -2.43 0.97
N ARG A 283 -18.59 -1.61 0.19
CA ARG A 283 -18.47 -0.18 0.40
C ARG A 283 -18.61 0.56 -0.91
N VAL A 284 -19.49 1.54 -0.98
CA VAL A 284 -19.67 2.39 -2.15
C VAL A 284 -19.64 3.85 -1.73
N GLY A 285 -18.98 4.68 -2.51
CA GLY A 285 -18.88 6.09 -2.20
C GLY A 285 -18.38 6.94 -3.35
N CYS A 286 -18.39 8.23 -3.12
CA CYS A 286 -17.91 9.23 -4.07
C CYS A 286 -17.22 10.38 -3.35
N GLY A 287 -16.58 11.24 -4.12
CA GLY A 287 -15.95 12.42 -3.57
C GLY A 287 -15.52 13.41 -4.62
N VAL A 288 -15.08 14.54 -4.13
CA VAL A 288 -14.59 15.67 -4.94
C VAL A 288 -13.26 16.13 -4.37
N GLU A 289 -12.35 16.50 -5.24
CA GLU A 289 -11.03 17.08 -4.95
C GLU A 289 -10.90 18.41 -5.67
N TYR A 290 -10.53 19.44 -4.94
CA TYR A 290 -10.25 20.77 -5.49
C TYR A 290 -8.83 21.19 -5.16
N PHE A 291 -8.07 21.60 -6.18
CA PHE A 291 -6.69 22.03 -6.08
C PHE A 291 -6.62 23.54 -6.32
N PRO A 292 -6.54 24.38 -5.29
CA PRO A 292 -6.50 25.83 -5.43
C PRO A 292 -5.22 26.33 -6.10
N LEU A 293 -4.12 25.58 -5.97
CA LEU A 293 -2.82 25.91 -6.55
C LEU A 293 -2.52 25.05 -7.78
N ALA A 294 -1.85 25.61 -8.77
CA ALA A 294 -1.48 24.94 -10.02
C ALA A 294 -0.54 23.74 -9.78
N ASP A 295 0.34 23.83 -8.79
CA ASP A 295 1.29 22.79 -8.42
C ASP A 295 0.67 21.67 -7.56
N LYS A 296 -0.64 21.75 -7.28
CA LYS A 296 -1.41 20.74 -6.54
C LYS A 296 -0.90 20.42 -5.12
N ARG A 297 -0.06 21.28 -4.54
CA ARG A 297 0.44 21.11 -3.15
C ARG A 297 -0.65 21.20 -2.10
N VAL A 298 -1.73 21.91 -2.39
CA VAL A 298 -2.89 22.05 -1.52
C VAL A 298 -4.10 21.39 -2.18
N ARG A 299 -4.83 20.59 -1.44
CA ARG A 299 -6.05 19.93 -1.89
C ARG A 299 -7.14 20.05 -0.83
N LEU A 300 -8.27 20.58 -1.20
CA LEU A 300 -9.53 20.47 -0.46
C LEU A 300 -10.27 19.24 -0.98
N HIS A 301 -10.94 18.52 -0.10
CA HIS A 301 -11.72 17.35 -0.49
C HIS A 301 -12.99 17.21 0.32
N ALA A 302 -13.97 16.53 -0.28
CA ALA A 302 -15.12 15.98 0.39
C ALA A 302 -15.32 14.54 -0.10
N ALA A 303 -15.69 13.64 0.80
CA ALA A 303 -15.99 12.26 0.47
C ALA A 303 -17.15 11.74 1.31
N LEU A 304 -18.00 10.94 0.67
CA LEU A 304 -19.12 10.24 1.27
C LEU A 304 -19.05 8.78 0.88
N CYS A 305 -19.27 7.87 1.82
CA CYS A 305 -19.44 6.45 1.51
C CYS A 305 -20.44 5.78 2.42
N HIS A 306 -21.02 4.70 1.90
CA HIS A 306 -21.91 3.78 2.62
C HIS A 306 -21.27 2.39 2.64
N THR A 307 -21.32 1.74 3.80
CA THR A 307 -20.85 0.37 4.03
C THR A 307 -22.07 -0.50 4.31
N PHE A 308 -22.16 -1.67 3.69
CA PHE A 308 -23.28 -2.60 3.79
C PHE A 308 -22.77 -4.05 3.86
N GLY A 309 -23.61 -4.94 4.40
CA GLY A 309 -23.28 -6.37 4.59
C GLY A 309 -22.70 -6.66 5.96
N ASP A 310 -22.02 -7.79 6.11
CA ASP A 310 -21.55 -8.33 7.38
C ASP A 310 -20.02 -8.37 7.44
N ASN A 311 -19.45 -8.04 8.60
CA ASN A 311 -18.02 -8.15 8.87
C ASN A 311 -17.78 -9.27 9.88
N GLY A 312 -17.15 -10.35 9.46
CA GLY A 312 -16.76 -11.47 10.31
C GLY A 312 -15.66 -11.15 11.34
N ASN A 313 -15.00 -10.00 11.20
CA ASN A 313 -13.98 -9.54 12.13
C ASN A 313 -14.62 -8.72 13.26
N PRO A 314 -14.65 -9.20 14.52
CA PRO A 314 -15.25 -8.47 15.65
C PRO A 314 -14.54 -7.13 15.95
N ALA A 315 -13.25 -7.04 15.58
CA ALA A 315 -12.44 -5.83 15.68
C ALA A 315 -12.26 -5.17 14.30
N GLY A 316 -13.14 -5.48 13.34
CA GLY A 316 -13.07 -5.03 11.96
C GLY A 316 -13.05 -3.52 11.81
N SER A 317 -12.33 -3.06 10.82
CA SER A 317 -12.19 -1.64 10.54
C SER A 317 -13.43 -1.05 9.90
N LEU A 318 -14.22 -1.86 9.17
CA LEU A 318 -15.46 -1.44 8.55
C LEU A 318 -16.66 -1.82 9.43
N LEU A 319 -17.45 -0.83 9.78
CA LEU A 319 -18.69 -1.03 10.51
C LEU A 319 -19.83 -1.37 9.51
N PRO A 320 -20.53 -2.50 9.68
CA PRO A 320 -21.73 -2.81 8.89
C PRO A 320 -22.78 -1.70 8.95
N ASP A 321 -23.53 -1.51 7.86
CA ASP A 321 -24.61 -0.54 7.73
C ASP A 321 -24.23 0.88 8.18
N SER A 322 -22.99 1.28 7.89
CA SER A 322 -22.49 2.60 8.28
C SER A 322 -22.47 3.58 7.11
N GLN A 323 -22.56 4.85 7.45
CA GLN A 323 -22.39 5.97 6.55
C GLN A 323 -21.23 6.84 7.06
N PHE A 324 -20.36 7.23 6.17
CA PHE A 324 -19.20 8.07 6.48
C PHE A 324 -19.16 9.29 5.58
N LEU A 325 -18.95 10.45 6.20
CA LEU A 325 -18.77 11.73 5.53
C LEU A 325 -17.49 12.37 6.03
N SER A 326 -16.67 12.91 5.12
CA SER A 326 -15.49 13.69 5.48
C SER A 326 -15.33 14.91 4.58
N PHE A 327 -14.84 15.99 5.19
CA PHE A 327 -14.34 17.19 4.52
C PHE A 327 -12.93 17.45 5.04
N GLY A 328 -11.99 17.76 4.18
CA GLY A 328 -10.63 17.92 4.66
C GLY A 328 -9.74 18.75 3.77
N LEU A 329 -8.59 19.00 4.34
CA LEU A 329 -7.47 19.73 3.76
C LEU A 329 -6.22 18.88 3.78
N THR A 330 -5.59 18.75 2.64
CA THR A 330 -4.28 18.11 2.48
C THR A 330 -3.29 19.13 1.97
N TRP A 331 -2.07 19.13 2.52
CA TRP A 331 -1.00 19.93 1.95
C TRP A 331 0.33 19.18 1.97
N ARG A 332 1.16 19.50 0.97
CA ARG A 332 2.52 18.98 0.81
C ARG A 332 3.47 20.17 0.72
N MET A 333 4.55 20.11 1.50
CA MET A 333 5.57 21.13 1.52
C MET A 333 6.93 20.53 1.18
N SER A 334 7.67 21.14 0.28
CA SER A 334 9.12 20.90 0.14
C SER A 334 9.81 21.81 1.14
N LEU A 335 10.57 21.25 2.06
CA LEU A 335 11.35 21.97 3.06
C LEU A 335 12.79 22.15 2.59
N LEU A 336 13.32 21.20 1.83
CA LEU A 336 14.64 21.23 1.22
C LEU A 336 14.60 20.43 -0.09
N GLY A 337 15.32 20.89 -1.10
CA GLY A 337 15.30 20.33 -2.44
C GLY A 337 14.24 21.00 -3.33
N ASN A 338 14.35 20.84 -4.63
CA ASN A 338 13.43 21.38 -5.62
C ASN A 338 12.29 20.43 -5.95
#